data_96eabc884320cb1c131da82828b063e3
#
_entry.id   96eabc884320cb1c131da82828b063e3
#
_cell.length_a   1.000
_cell.length_b   1.000
_cell.length_c   1.000
_cell.angle_alpha   90.00
_cell.angle_beta   90.00
_cell.angle_gamma   90.00
#
_symmetry.space_group_name_H-M   'P 1'
#
loop_
_entity.id
_entity.type
_entity.pdbx_description
1 polymer ?
#
loop_
_entity_poly.entity_id
_entity_poly.type
_entity_poly.pdbx_seq_one_letter_code
_entity_poly.pdbx_strand_id
1 'polypeptide(L)'
;MKRKLALLLAVLFAVSPLAGFAADKQVKDVKELAGSWQGWATEQTQERANMVVQADGKYKASTTRGLTTEGQFYLQDGKLRYRSSRSEGTASLSDDKGKATLRMTADNPDYGKAEYERIR
;
A
#
# COMPACT_ATOMS: atom_id res chain seq x y z
N MET A 1 28.81 27.36 6.94
CA MET A 1 28.64 27.08 6.97
C MET A 1 28.33 26.58 6.89
N LYS A 2 28.02 26.55 7.04
CA LYS A 2 27.49 26.16 7.01
C LYS A 2 27.08 25.22 6.85
N ARG A 3 26.93 24.99 6.90
CA ARG A 3 26.45 24.19 6.83
C ARG A 3 26.07 23.46 7.29
N LYS A 4 26.17 23.51 7.87
CA LYS A 4 25.68 22.92 8.46
C LYS A 4 24.81 22.69 8.67
N LEU A 5 24.52 23.05 8.73
CA LEU A 5 23.57 22.88 9.02
C LEU A 5 22.86 22.18 8.76
N ALA A 6 22.81 22.09 8.51
CA ALA A 6 22.15 21.48 8.28
C ALA A 6 21.97 20.48 8.68
N LEU A 7 22.28 20.24 9.06
CA LEU A 7 21.99 19.36 9.45
C LEU A 7 21.29 18.96 10.00
N LEU A 8 21.27 19.37 10.39
CA LEU A 8 20.51 19.07 11.01
C LEU A 8 19.53 18.79 10.89
N LEU A 9 19.20 18.79 10.54
CA LEU A 9 18.26 18.47 10.44
C LEU A 9 17.89 17.46 10.25
N ALA A 10 18.16 17.25 10.21
CA ALA A 10 17.81 16.41 9.99
C ALA A 10 17.55 15.68 10.82
N VAL A 11 17.73 15.71 11.26
CA VAL A 11 17.43 15.06 12.02
C VAL A 11 16.37 14.87 12.45
N LEU A 12 16.09 15.11 12.29
CA LEU A 12 15.19 15.03 12.58
C LEU A 12 14.47 14.27 12.38
N PHE A 13 14.49 13.91 12.10
CA PHE A 13 13.90 13.28 11.93
C PHE A 13 13.66 12.45 12.19
N ALA A 14 14.05 12.54 12.24
CA ALA A 14 13.79 11.73 12.47
C ALA A 14 13.32 11.39 13.39
N VAL A 15 13.26 11.63 13.68
CA VAL A 15 12.80 11.33 14.53
C VAL A 15 11.78 10.93 14.82
N SER A 16 11.37 10.94 14.71
CA SER A 16 10.40 10.68 15.06
C SER A 16 9.84 9.74 15.15
N PRO A 17 9.97 9.39 15.33
CA PRO A 17 9.36 8.44 15.38
C PRO A 17 8.30 8.17 15.76
N LEU A 18 7.79 8.30 15.32
CA LEU A 18 6.82 8.14 15.84
C LEU A 18 6.48 6.89 16.24
N ALA A 19 6.37 6.70 17.24
CA ALA A 19 6.14 5.47 17.89
C ALA A 19 4.93 4.77 17.33
N GLY A 20 5.08 3.51 16.97
CA GLY A 20 3.97 2.72 16.52
C GLY A 20 3.59 2.83 15.06
N PHE A 21 4.24 3.70 14.33
CA PHE A 21 3.92 3.86 12.92
C PHE A 21 5.07 3.42 12.05
N ALA A 22 4.75 2.57 11.08
CA ALA A 22 5.71 2.19 10.05
C ALA A 22 5.76 3.29 9.02
N ALA A 23 6.96 3.63 8.57
CA ALA A 23 7.12 4.57 7.49
C ALA A 23 6.73 3.90 6.18
N ASP A 24 6.11 4.65 5.29
CA ASP A 24 5.84 4.15 3.95
C ASP A 24 7.15 3.94 3.22
N LYS A 25 7.25 2.84 2.51
CA LYS A 25 8.37 2.56 1.65
C LYS A 25 8.08 3.12 0.27
N GLN A 26 9.10 3.66 -0.35
CA GLN A 26 8.94 4.06 -1.73
C GLN A 26 9.03 2.85 -2.62
N VAL A 27 8.00 2.61 -3.42
CA VAL A 27 7.97 1.52 -4.38
C VAL A 27 8.59 2.03 -5.67
N LYS A 28 9.66 1.39 -6.10
CA LYS A 28 10.37 1.78 -7.33
C LYS A 28 9.97 0.94 -8.52
N ASP A 29 9.40 -0.23 -8.27
CA ASP A 29 8.98 -1.15 -9.32
C ASP A 29 7.81 -1.94 -8.77
N VAL A 30 6.74 -2.06 -9.57
CA VAL A 30 5.54 -2.75 -9.08
C VAL A 30 5.81 -4.22 -8.79
N LYS A 31 6.87 -4.81 -9.32
CA LYS A 31 7.21 -6.19 -9.00
C LYS A 31 7.52 -6.37 -7.51
N GLU A 32 7.81 -5.29 -6.79
CA GLU A 32 8.00 -5.38 -5.35
C GLU A 32 6.74 -5.81 -4.64
N LEU A 33 5.59 -5.67 -5.28
CA LEU A 33 4.31 -6.07 -4.73
C LEU A 33 3.94 -7.50 -5.06
N ALA A 34 4.70 -8.18 -5.92
CA ALA A 34 4.35 -9.52 -6.34
C ALA A 34 4.27 -10.47 -5.15
N GLY A 35 3.25 -11.32 -5.16
CA GLY A 35 3.09 -12.29 -4.11
C GLY A 35 1.64 -12.40 -3.67
N SER A 36 1.47 -13.05 -2.53
CA SER A 36 0.14 -13.29 -1.96
C SER A 36 -0.05 -12.41 -0.73
N TRP A 37 -1.23 -11.86 -0.63
CA TRP A 37 -1.57 -10.89 0.41
C TRP A 37 -2.91 -11.27 1.04
N GLN A 38 -3.08 -10.95 2.30
CA GLN A 38 -4.31 -11.24 3.02
C GLN A 38 -4.64 -10.07 3.93
N GLY A 39 -5.90 -9.71 3.98
CA GLY A 39 -6.31 -8.61 4.81
C GLY A 39 -7.80 -8.40 4.77
N TRP A 40 -8.21 -7.15 4.61
CA TRP A 40 -9.63 -6.82 4.56
C TRP A 40 -9.87 -5.76 3.47
N ALA A 41 -11.09 -5.77 2.97
CA ALA A 41 -11.55 -4.78 2.03
C ALA A 41 -12.89 -4.23 2.53
N THR A 42 -13.30 -3.08 1.98
CA THR A 42 -14.51 -2.36 2.37
C THR A 42 -14.46 -1.94 3.83
N GLU A 43 -14.11 -0.68 4.04
CA GLU A 43 -13.81 -0.17 5.37
C GLU A 43 -14.93 -0.40 6.38
N GLN A 44 -16.19 -0.28 5.94
CA GLN A 44 -17.32 -0.39 6.84
C GLN A 44 -17.49 -1.81 7.40
N THR A 45 -17.36 -2.81 6.55
CA THR A 45 -17.59 -4.19 6.96
C THR A 45 -16.32 -4.96 7.21
N GLN A 46 -15.20 -4.48 6.68
CA GLN A 46 -13.88 -5.12 6.80
C GLN A 46 -13.95 -6.60 6.43
N GLU A 47 -14.47 -6.87 5.23
CA GLU A 47 -14.55 -8.24 4.74
C GLU A 47 -13.16 -8.81 4.54
N ARG A 48 -12.97 -10.05 4.96
CA ARG A 48 -11.68 -10.70 4.71
C ARG A 48 -11.45 -10.82 3.22
N ALA A 49 -10.23 -10.55 2.82
CA ALA A 49 -9.87 -10.52 1.42
C ALA A 49 -8.52 -11.14 1.20
N ASN A 50 -8.37 -11.78 0.07
CA ASN A 50 -7.10 -12.32 -0.39
C ASN A 50 -6.78 -11.66 -1.72
N MET A 51 -5.48 -11.42 -1.94
CA MET A 51 -5.05 -10.80 -3.17
C MET A 51 -3.77 -11.45 -3.65
N VAL A 52 -3.68 -11.66 -4.95
CA VAL A 52 -2.45 -12.13 -5.59
C VAL A 52 -2.01 -11.04 -6.57
N VAL A 53 -0.75 -10.65 -6.48
CA VAL A 53 -0.19 -9.63 -7.34
C VAL A 53 0.91 -10.28 -8.17
N GLN A 54 0.87 -10.07 -9.47
CA GLN A 54 1.87 -10.58 -10.41
C GLN A 54 3.01 -9.57 -10.54
N ALA A 55 4.11 -10.04 -11.12
CA ALA A 55 5.30 -9.21 -11.23
C ALA A 55 5.07 -7.96 -12.08
N ASP A 56 4.10 -7.99 -12.98
CA ASP A 56 3.78 -6.83 -13.82
C ASP A 56 2.80 -5.88 -13.14
N GLY A 57 2.40 -6.16 -11.90
CA GLY A 57 1.49 -5.32 -11.15
C GLY A 57 0.02 -5.68 -11.29
N LYS A 58 -0.31 -6.62 -12.16
CA LYS A 58 -1.69 -7.07 -12.24
C LYS A 58 -2.08 -7.81 -10.98
N TYR A 59 -3.31 -7.58 -10.52
CA TYR A 59 -3.73 -8.22 -9.29
C TYR A 59 -5.15 -8.73 -9.42
N LYS A 60 -5.44 -9.71 -8.56
CA LYS A 60 -6.77 -10.25 -8.43
C LYS A 60 -7.06 -10.40 -6.95
N ALA A 61 -8.17 -9.84 -6.50
CA ALA A 61 -8.57 -9.88 -5.10
C ALA A 61 -9.95 -10.49 -4.99
N SER A 62 -10.18 -11.19 -3.89
CA SER A 62 -11.49 -11.77 -3.63
C SER A 62 -11.80 -11.68 -2.14
N THR A 63 -13.09 -11.54 -1.82
CA THR A 63 -13.53 -11.51 -0.44
C THR A 63 -14.26 -12.79 -0.10
N THR A 64 -14.47 -13.03 1.20
CA THR A 64 -15.20 -14.20 1.66
C THR A 64 -16.64 -14.19 1.20
N ARG A 65 -17.17 -13.02 0.84
CA ARG A 65 -18.53 -12.92 0.34
C ARG A 65 -18.63 -13.14 -1.16
N GLY A 66 -17.53 -13.47 -1.79
CA GLY A 66 -17.55 -13.83 -3.19
C GLY A 66 -17.32 -12.68 -4.16
N LEU A 67 -17.03 -11.49 -3.65
CA LEU A 67 -16.66 -10.38 -4.54
C LEU A 67 -15.27 -10.59 -5.07
N THR A 68 -15.11 -10.39 -6.37
CA THR A 68 -13.79 -10.45 -6.99
C THR A 68 -13.52 -9.16 -7.72
N THR A 69 -12.25 -8.76 -7.73
CA THR A 69 -11.82 -7.55 -8.38
C THR A 69 -10.48 -7.82 -9.04
N GLU A 70 -10.35 -7.37 -10.28
CA GLU A 70 -9.07 -7.42 -10.98
C GLU A 70 -8.63 -6.02 -11.30
N GLY A 71 -7.32 -5.80 -11.22
CA GLY A 71 -6.81 -4.48 -11.46
C GLY A 71 -5.33 -4.48 -11.76
N GLN A 72 -4.77 -3.29 -11.71
CA GLN A 72 -3.39 -3.06 -12.08
C GLN A 72 -2.79 -2.05 -11.12
N PHE A 73 -1.67 -2.43 -10.48
CA PHE A 73 -0.83 -1.46 -9.79
C PHE A 73 0.11 -0.83 -10.80
N TYR A 74 0.37 0.45 -10.64
CA TYR A 74 1.28 1.16 -11.53
C TYR A 74 1.89 2.34 -10.78
N LEU A 75 2.97 2.84 -11.33
CA LEU A 75 3.64 4.02 -10.78
C LEU A 75 3.33 5.21 -11.68
N GLN A 76 2.95 6.31 -11.05
CA GLN A 76 2.70 7.56 -11.76
C GLN A 76 3.41 8.66 -11.00
N ASP A 77 4.37 9.31 -11.64
CA ASP A 77 5.17 10.36 -11.02
C ASP A 77 5.80 9.88 -9.70
N GLY A 78 6.25 8.63 -9.70
CA GLY A 78 6.88 8.05 -8.53
C GLY A 78 5.91 7.61 -7.45
N LYS A 79 4.61 7.75 -7.67
CA LYS A 79 3.60 7.38 -6.67
C LYS A 79 2.92 6.10 -7.08
N LEU A 80 2.69 5.25 -6.10
CA LEU A 80 2.01 3.98 -6.34
C LEU A 80 0.51 4.22 -6.40
N ARG A 81 -0.09 3.73 -7.48
CA ARG A 81 -1.52 3.86 -7.71
C ARG A 81 -2.07 2.52 -8.17
N TYR A 82 -3.37 2.38 -8.10
CA TYR A 82 -4.04 1.19 -8.62
C TYR A 82 -5.28 1.59 -9.41
N ARG A 83 -5.64 0.74 -10.32
CA ARG A 83 -6.86 0.89 -11.12
C ARG A 83 -7.51 -0.47 -11.26
N SER A 84 -8.79 -0.52 -10.99
CA SER A 84 -9.56 -1.75 -11.16
C SER A 84 -10.82 -1.41 -11.97
N SER A 85 -11.62 -2.44 -12.23
CA SER A 85 -12.88 -2.23 -12.91
C SER A 85 -13.87 -1.43 -12.07
N ARG A 86 -13.63 -1.32 -10.75
CA ARG A 86 -14.56 -0.64 -9.87
C ARG A 86 -14.10 0.74 -9.46
N SER A 87 -12.81 0.94 -9.29
CA SER A 87 -12.31 2.20 -8.76
C SER A 87 -10.84 2.35 -9.06
N GLU A 88 -10.33 3.52 -8.76
CA GLU A 88 -8.90 3.76 -8.81
C GLU A 88 -8.52 4.59 -7.60
N GLY A 89 -7.27 4.55 -7.24
CA GLY A 89 -6.82 5.28 -6.08
C GLY A 89 -5.34 5.17 -5.86
N THR A 90 -4.92 5.51 -4.66
CA THR A 90 -3.52 5.45 -4.25
C THR A 90 -3.28 4.22 -3.39
N ALA A 91 -2.04 3.76 -3.40
CA ALA A 91 -1.64 2.67 -2.54
C ALA A 91 -0.33 3.04 -1.86
N SER A 92 -0.11 2.46 -0.70
CA SER A 92 1.14 2.66 0.01
C SER A 92 1.62 1.34 0.58
N LEU A 93 2.93 1.16 0.55
CA LEU A 93 3.58 -0.03 1.08
C LEU A 93 4.38 0.39 2.30
N SER A 94 4.20 -0.30 3.40
CA SER A 94 5.00 -0.06 4.59
C SER A 94 5.51 -1.39 5.11
N ASP A 95 6.56 -1.32 5.93
CA ASP A 95 7.18 -2.51 6.47
C ASP A 95 7.28 -2.30 7.97
N ASP A 96 6.53 -3.09 8.73
CA ASP A 96 6.51 -2.98 10.18
C ASP A 96 6.98 -4.31 10.76
N LYS A 97 8.15 -4.28 11.38
CA LYS A 97 8.71 -5.46 12.06
C LYS A 97 8.83 -6.66 11.12
N GLY A 98 9.22 -6.39 9.89
CA GLY A 98 9.39 -7.43 8.91
C GLY A 98 8.12 -7.83 8.18
N LYS A 99 7.00 -7.20 8.50
CA LYS A 99 5.74 -7.46 7.81
C LYS A 99 5.42 -6.34 6.85
N ALA A 100 5.28 -6.69 5.60
CA ALA A 100 4.90 -5.72 4.57
C ALA A 100 3.39 -5.54 4.61
N THR A 101 2.95 -4.29 4.66
CA THR A 101 1.54 -3.93 4.67
C THR A 101 1.24 -3.04 3.49
N LEU A 102 0.22 -3.39 2.74
CA LEU A 102 -0.20 -2.65 1.56
C LEU A 102 -1.57 -2.05 1.82
N ARG A 103 -1.67 -0.72 1.73
CA ARG A 103 -2.93 -0.01 1.94
C ARG A 103 -3.39 0.56 0.63
N MET A 104 -4.67 0.41 0.36
CA MET A 104 -5.29 0.92 -0.86
C MET A 104 -6.41 1.85 -0.46
N THR A 105 -6.41 3.06 -1.01
CA THR A 105 -7.42 4.07 -0.71
C THR A 105 -7.98 4.59 -2.02
N ALA A 106 -9.28 4.42 -2.22
CA ALA A 106 -9.93 4.88 -3.44
C ALA A 106 -9.96 6.41 -3.48
N ASP A 107 -9.80 6.97 -4.67
CA ASP A 107 -9.91 8.41 -4.86
C ASP A 107 -11.32 8.87 -4.52
N ASN A 108 -12.33 8.06 -4.85
CA ASN A 108 -13.71 8.34 -4.49
C ASN A 108 -13.95 7.73 -3.11
N PRO A 109 -14.23 8.56 -2.08
CA PRO A 109 -14.40 8.05 -0.73
C PRO A 109 -15.54 7.04 -0.59
N ASP A 110 -16.47 7.02 -1.53
CA ASP A 110 -17.57 6.06 -1.49
C ASP A 110 -17.11 4.63 -1.69
N TYR A 111 -15.93 4.41 -2.24
CA TYR A 111 -15.43 3.07 -2.50
C TYR A 111 -14.55 2.53 -1.38
N GLY A 112 -14.21 3.37 -0.42
CA GLY A 112 -13.57 2.90 0.80
C GLY A 112 -12.11 2.52 0.66
N LYS A 113 -11.68 1.63 1.55
CA LYS A 113 -10.28 1.29 1.73
C LYS A 113 -10.09 -0.20 1.83
N ALA A 114 -8.85 -0.64 1.61
CA ALA A 114 -8.45 -2.01 1.82
C ALA A 114 -7.06 -2.02 2.42
N GLU A 115 -6.78 -3.04 3.21
CA GLU A 115 -5.46 -3.19 3.83
C GLU A 115 -5.08 -4.66 3.83
N TYR A 116 -3.86 -4.94 3.39
CA TYR A 116 -3.36 -6.30 3.23
C TYR A 116 -2.00 -6.45 3.87
N GLU A 117 -1.72 -7.64 4.37
CA GLU A 117 -0.37 -8.03 4.78
C GLU A 117 0.13 -9.10 3.84
N ARG A 118 1.44 -9.06 3.57
CA ARG A 118 2.05 -10.07 2.70
C ARG A 118 2.14 -11.40 3.44
N ILE A 119 1.70 -12.46 2.78
CA ILE A 119 1.81 -13.80 3.34
C ILE A 119 2.81 -14.65 2.56
N ARG A 120 3.25 -14.19 1.39
CA ARG A 120 4.30 -14.86 0.64
C ARG A 120 5.00 -13.92 -0.30
#